data_9dae07597885c2afcd3d086c8ed569f0
#
_entry.id   9dae07597885c2afcd3d086c8ed569f0
#
_cell.length_a   1.000
_cell.length_b   1.000
_cell.length_c   1.000
_cell.angle_alpha   90.00
_cell.angle_beta   90.00
_cell.angle_gamma   90.00
#
_symmetry.space_group_name_H-M   'P 1'
#
loop_
_entity.id
_entity.type
_entity.pdbx_description
1 polymer ?
#
loop_
_entity_poly.entity_id
_entity_poly.type
_entity_poly.pdbx_seq_one_letter_code
_entity_poly.pdbx_strand_id
1 'polypeptide(L)'
;MNNTEKTMDKIIALCKNRGFIFAGSEIYGGLANTWDYGPLGTRLKNNVKDAWRKRFIQERRNSFEVDADILMNPRVWEASGHVSSFSDPMLDCRECKMRFRADNLIEAFDPEAHADGMTKAEMFDFIKAHSIPCPNCGKHNFTDIREFNLMFQTYRGVTNDAKSVIYLRPENAQGEYVNYPNVLRSMRAKLPFSIGQIGKAFRNEITPGNFTFRTIEFEQMEYQTFCKPGDDLELYEYFKNFGKQFFEDLGLPAENLRFHDHEKLAHYAKAACDIEFLFPSIGWGEINGTHDRTDFDLTRHQEYSGQKMDYLDPYTNERYIPYIVESTYGLDRTVLALLCQAYDEEIVDEAKNDVRVVLHLHPDVAPIKVAVLPLSKKLAEPALALCDELSKDFMCDYDDTGSIGKRYRREDEIGTPYCVTVDFQTVGDDKTPADNAVTIRDRDTMEQVRVPIADLKTWLREHLG
;
A
#
# COMPACT_ATOMS: atom_id res chain seq x y z
N MET A 1 14.79 17.45 -1.40
CA MET A 1 13.67 18.02 -2.24
C MET A 1 12.35 17.81 -1.51
N ASN A 2 11.51 18.82 -1.36
CA ASN A 2 10.18 18.66 -0.74
C ASN A 2 9.23 17.88 -1.68
N ASN A 3 8.25 17.17 -1.12
CA ASN A 3 7.28 16.41 -1.94
C ASN A 3 6.53 17.27 -2.95
N THR A 4 6.27 18.53 -2.65
CA THR A 4 5.62 19.49 -3.55
C THR A 4 6.51 19.93 -4.73
N GLU A 5 7.82 19.75 -4.66
CA GLU A 5 8.79 20.06 -5.72
C GLU A 5 9.07 18.86 -6.64
N LYS A 6 8.76 17.65 -6.16
CA LYS A 6 8.89 16.41 -6.92
C LYS A 6 7.78 16.31 -7.97
N THR A 7 8.05 15.63 -9.08
CA THR A 7 7.04 15.36 -10.10
C THR A 7 6.78 13.88 -10.20
N MET A 8 5.50 13.50 -10.31
CA MET A 8 5.11 12.10 -10.52
C MET A 8 5.76 11.50 -11.77
N ASP A 9 5.94 12.29 -12.83
CA ASP A 9 6.55 11.81 -14.08
C ASP A 9 7.97 11.31 -13.88
N LYS A 10 8.80 11.99 -13.07
CA LYS A 10 10.17 11.55 -12.76
C LYS A 10 10.17 10.27 -11.94
N ILE A 11 9.29 10.17 -10.95
CA ILE A 11 9.14 8.98 -10.10
C ILE A 11 8.66 7.79 -10.93
N ILE A 12 7.65 7.97 -11.78
CA ILE A 12 7.15 6.93 -12.70
C ILE A 12 8.25 6.48 -13.66
N ALA A 13 9.02 7.41 -14.21
CA ALA A 13 10.13 7.09 -15.10
C ALA A 13 11.21 6.26 -14.38
N LEU A 14 11.58 6.63 -13.15
CA LEU A 14 12.50 5.86 -12.33
C LEU A 14 11.95 4.44 -12.07
N CYS A 15 10.68 4.34 -11.64
CA CYS A 15 10.04 3.06 -11.34
C CYS A 15 10.06 2.11 -12.53
N LYS A 16 9.74 2.60 -13.73
CA LYS A 16 9.78 1.81 -14.97
C LYS A 16 11.20 1.40 -15.35
N ASN A 17 12.13 2.35 -15.32
CA ASN A 17 13.51 2.12 -15.74
C ASN A 17 14.28 1.19 -14.80
N ARG A 18 13.93 1.17 -13.51
CA ARG A 18 14.62 0.40 -12.48
C ARG A 18 13.88 -0.87 -12.05
N GLY A 19 12.78 -1.21 -12.71
CA GLY A 19 12.09 -2.48 -12.45
C GLY A 19 11.30 -2.51 -11.15
N PHE A 20 10.77 -1.36 -10.73
CA PHE A 20 9.80 -1.31 -9.64
C PHE A 20 8.38 -1.59 -10.13
N ILE A 21 7.93 -0.90 -11.17
CA ILE A 21 6.55 -0.99 -11.64
C ILE A 21 6.53 -0.86 -13.17
N PHE A 22 5.81 -1.75 -13.84
CA PHE A 22 5.60 -1.78 -15.28
C PHE A 22 4.12 -1.57 -15.61
N ALA A 23 3.80 -1.15 -16.83
CA ALA A 23 2.43 -1.17 -17.30
C ALA A 23 1.93 -2.61 -17.43
N GLY A 24 0.73 -2.90 -16.93
CA GLY A 24 0.17 -4.25 -17.00
C GLY A 24 -0.08 -4.67 -18.45
N SER A 25 0.43 -5.84 -18.85
CA SER A 25 0.31 -6.38 -20.21
C SER A 25 0.88 -5.46 -21.31
N GLU A 26 1.99 -4.76 -21.04
CA GLU A 26 2.57 -3.72 -21.90
C GLU A 26 2.80 -4.17 -23.34
N ILE A 27 3.23 -5.41 -23.57
CA ILE A 27 3.48 -5.97 -24.90
C ILE A 27 2.24 -6.04 -25.80
N TYR A 28 1.04 -5.95 -25.23
CA TYR A 28 -0.25 -5.87 -25.93
C TYR A 28 -0.85 -4.47 -25.96
N GLY A 29 -0.06 -3.44 -25.63
CA GLY A 29 -0.50 -2.06 -25.53
C GLY A 29 -1.09 -1.70 -24.16
N GLY A 30 -0.98 -2.60 -23.20
CA GLY A 30 -1.45 -2.39 -21.83
C GLY A 30 -2.96 -2.60 -21.64
N LEU A 31 -3.37 -2.73 -20.39
CA LEU A 31 -4.74 -2.60 -19.95
C LEU A 31 -4.83 -1.39 -19.03
N ALA A 32 -5.75 -0.48 -19.30
CA ALA A 32 -5.87 0.74 -18.51
C ALA A 32 -6.00 0.42 -17.02
N ASN A 33 -5.21 1.12 -16.20
CA ASN A 33 -5.24 1.05 -14.73
C ASN A 33 -4.86 -0.29 -14.12
N THR A 34 -4.06 -1.05 -14.85
CA THR A 34 -3.36 -2.22 -14.34
C THR A 34 -1.86 -1.98 -14.38
N TRP A 35 -1.19 -2.41 -13.32
CA TRP A 35 0.23 -2.25 -13.15
C TRP A 35 0.85 -3.54 -12.62
N ASP A 36 1.97 -3.95 -13.18
CA ASP A 36 2.73 -5.09 -12.72
C ASP A 36 3.90 -4.60 -11.85
N TYR A 37 4.05 -5.20 -10.66
CA TYR A 37 5.26 -4.96 -9.87
C TYR A 37 6.42 -5.76 -10.44
N GLY A 38 7.48 -5.06 -10.80
CA GLY A 38 8.72 -5.66 -11.27
C GLY A 38 9.54 -6.29 -10.12
N PRO A 39 10.75 -6.79 -10.41
CA PRO A 39 11.56 -7.48 -9.40
C PRO A 39 11.83 -6.67 -8.14
N LEU A 40 12.19 -5.38 -8.26
CA LEU A 40 12.44 -4.51 -7.12
C LEU A 40 11.14 -4.07 -6.42
N GLY A 41 10.11 -3.78 -7.19
CA GLY A 41 8.80 -3.41 -6.65
C GLY A 41 8.15 -4.55 -5.85
N THR A 42 8.26 -5.78 -6.34
CA THR A 42 7.76 -6.97 -5.61
C THR A 42 8.48 -7.15 -4.28
N ARG A 43 9.79 -6.92 -4.23
CA ARG A 43 10.57 -6.99 -2.99
C ARG A 43 10.19 -5.89 -2.01
N LEU A 44 10.12 -4.63 -2.49
CA LEU A 44 9.65 -3.49 -1.68
C LEU A 44 8.26 -3.79 -1.09
N LYS A 45 7.34 -4.25 -1.91
CA LYS A 45 5.97 -4.61 -1.51
C LYS A 45 5.94 -5.72 -0.45
N ASN A 46 6.76 -6.76 -0.60
CA ASN A 46 6.87 -7.84 0.37
C ASN A 46 7.50 -7.36 1.70
N ASN A 47 8.52 -6.50 1.65
CA ASN A 47 9.11 -5.94 2.86
C ASN A 47 8.10 -5.10 3.65
N VAL A 48 7.23 -4.33 2.97
CA VAL A 48 6.11 -3.62 3.64
C VAL A 48 5.13 -4.59 4.29
N LYS A 49 4.77 -5.69 3.60
CA LYS A 49 3.91 -6.74 4.16
C LYS A 49 4.53 -7.39 5.41
N ASP A 50 5.83 -7.66 5.36
CA ASP A 50 6.55 -8.30 6.47
C ASP A 50 6.67 -7.35 7.66
N ALA A 51 6.92 -6.05 7.43
CA ALA A 51 6.88 -5.02 8.47
C ALA A 51 5.48 -4.93 9.12
N TRP A 52 4.42 -4.97 8.30
CA TRP A 52 3.04 -4.97 8.79
C TRP A 52 2.74 -6.24 9.62
N ARG A 53 3.10 -7.45 9.13
CA ARG A 53 2.94 -8.70 9.89
C ARG A 53 3.68 -8.67 11.21
N LYS A 54 4.91 -8.17 11.21
CA LYS A 54 5.70 -8.00 12.44
C LYS A 54 4.93 -7.13 13.44
N ARG A 55 4.48 -5.96 13.00
CA ARG A 55 3.87 -4.93 13.85
C ARG A 55 2.46 -5.27 14.32
N PHE A 56 1.61 -5.83 13.44
CA PHE A 56 0.18 -6.06 13.72
C PHE A 56 -0.13 -7.48 14.18
N ILE A 57 0.66 -8.47 13.79
CA ILE A 57 0.41 -9.88 14.11
C ILE A 57 1.42 -10.40 15.14
N GLN A 58 2.72 -10.30 14.85
CA GLN A 58 3.76 -10.95 15.66
C GLN A 58 3.97 -10.25 17.02
N GLU A 59 4.03 -8.93 17.06
CA GLU A 59 4.29 -8.14 18.26
C GLU A 59 3.06 -7.95 19.16
N ARG A 60 1.89 -8.43 18.71
CA ARG A 60 0.61 -8.26 19.42
C ARG A 60 0.05 -9.58 19.91
N ARG A 61 -0.41 -9.57 21.17
CA ARG A 61 -1.13 -10.72 21.74
C ARG A 61 -2.56 -10.75 21.20
N ASN A 62 -3.14 -11.95 21.07
CA ASN A 62 -4.50 -12.16 20.54
C ASN A 62 -4.72 -11.52 19.16
N SER A 63 -3.71 -11.60 18.30
CA SER A 63 -3.75 -11.17 16.92
C SER A 63 -3.48 -12.37 16.02
N PHE A 64 -4.33 -12.59 15.04
CA PHE A 64 -4.32 -13.78 14.17
C PHE A 64 -4.40 -13.37 12.71
N GLU A 65 -3.60 -14.01 11.86
CA GLU A 65 -3.67 -13.79 10.41
C GLU A 65 -4.53 -14.89 9.78
N VAL A 66 -5.39 -14.50 8.83
CA VAL A 66 -6.16 -15.42 7.98
C VAL A 66 -5.85 -15.17 6.51
N ASP A 67 -6.11 -16.15 5.67
CA ASP A 67 -6.06 -16.01 4.22
C ASP A 67 -7.39 -16.53 3.65
N ALA A 68 -8.38 -15.65 3.60
CA ALA A 68 -9.70 -15.94 3.08
C ALA A 68 -9.71 -15.86 1.54
N ASP A 69 -10.51 -16.72 0.92
CA ASP A 69 -10.64 -16.80 -0.53
C ASP A 69 -11.16 -15.49 -1.14
N ILE A 70 -10.67 -15.16 -2.34
CA ILE A 70 -11.20 -14.05 -3.15
C ILE A 70 -12.65 -14.33 -3.58
N LEU A 71 -12.92 -15.57 -3.97
CA LEU A 71 -14.24 -16.03 -4.40
C LEU A 71 -15.03 -16.55 -3.21
N MET A 72 -15.96 -15.76 -2.74
CA MET A 72 -16.82 -16.12 -1.59
C MET A 72 -18.26 -16.38 -2.04
N ASN A 73 -19.05 -16.96 -1.13
CA ASN A 73 -20.48 -17.11 -1.36
C ASN A 73 -21.12 -15.73 -1.66
N PRO A 74 -21.89 -15.57 -2.75
CA PRO A 74 -22.51 -14.29 -3.11
C PRO A 74 -23.34 -13.63 -2.01
N ARG A 75 -23.92 -14.43 -1.10
CA ARG A 75 -24.70 -13.92 0.04
C ARG A 75 -23.86 -13.10 1.04
N VAL A 76 -22.55 -13.26 1.05
CA VAL A 76 -21.65 -12.40 1.84
C VAL A 76 -21.77 -10.95 1.38
N TRP A 77 -21.81 -10.75 0.07
CA TRP A 77 -21.91 -9.42 -0.54
C TRP A 77 -23.34 -8.83 -0.51
N GLU A 78 -24.35 -9.68 -0.43
CA GLU A 78 -25.72 -9.26 -0.13
C GLU A 78 -25.84 -8.80 1.32
N ALA A 79 -25.26 -9.56 2.26
CA ALA A 79 -25.28 -9.22 3.68
C ALA A 79 -24.57 -7.91 3.97
N SER A 80 -23.39 -7.70 3.42
CA SER A 80 -22.60 -6.48 3.58
C SER A 80 -23.16 -5.27 2.80
N GLY A 81 -24.13 -5.48 1.90
CA GLY A 81 -24.73 -4.42 1.09
C GLY A 81 -23.98 -4.06 -0.19
N HIS A 82 -22.83 -4.66 -0.48
CA HIS A 82 -22.05 -4.34 -1.68
C HIS A 82 -22.77 -4.58 -2.99
N VAL A 83 -23.64 -5.60 -3.06
CA VAL A 83 -24.41 -5.87 -4.27
C VAL A 83 -25.41 -4.76 -4.56
N SER A 84 -25.99 -4.15 -3.52
CA SER A 84 -27.10 -3.20 -3.65
C SER A 84 -26.68 -1.73 -3.63
N SER A 85 -25.59 -1.37 -2.97
CA SER A 85 -25.25 0.03 -2.68
C SER A 85 -23.80 0.43 -2.98
N PHE A 86 -22.94 -0.51 -3.40
CA PHE A 86 -21.56 -0.19 -3.75
C PHE A 86 -21.47 0.30 -5.19
N SER A 87 -21.87 1.55 -5.41
CA SER A 87 -21.95 2.15 -6.75
C SER A 87 -21.55 3.62 -6.75
N ASP A 88 -20.95 4.05 -7.87
CA ASP A 88 -20.62 5.45 -8.13
C ASP A 88 -21.70 6.14 -8.97
N PRO A 89 -22.07 7.40 -8.69
CA PRO A 89 -22.97 8.20 -9.50
C PRO A 89 -22.23 8.72 -10.75
N MET A 90 -22.46 8.09 -11.89
CA MET A 90 -21.74 8.38 -13.14
C MET A 90 -22.57 9.14 -14.16
N LEU A 91 -21.94 10.08 -14.86
CA LEU A 91 -22.51 10.78 -16.01
C LEU A 91 -21.50 10.90 -17.15
N ASP A 92 -22.00 10.96 -18.38
CA ASP A 92 -21.19 11.10 -19.58
C ASP A 92 -21.37 12.50 -20.18
N CYS A 93 -20.28 13.14 -20.62
CA CYS A 93 -20.39 14.32 -21.48
C CYS A 93 -20.88 13.90 -22.87
N ARG A 94 -21.99 14.45 -23.33
CA ARG A 94 -22.58 14.10 -24.65
C ARG A 94 -21.71 14.55 -25.83
N GLU A 95 -20.83 15.54 -25.62
CA GLU A 95 -19.97 16.10 -26.66
C GLU A 95 -18.67 15.28 -26.83
N CYS A 96 -17.87 15.18 -25.78
CA CYS A 96 -16.57 14.50 -25.87
C CYS A 96 -16.61 13.02 -25.45
N LYS A 97 -17.75 12.50 -25.00
CA LYS A 97 -17.98 11.12 -24.58
C LYS A 97 -17.17 10.69 -23.34
N MET A 98 -16.49 11.63 -22.70
CA MET A 98 -15.78 11.35 -21.44
C MET A 98 -16.77 11.14 -20.30
N ARG A 99 -16.43 10.23 -19.41
CA ARG A 99 -17.22 9.84 -18.25
C ARG A 99 -16.63 10.42 -16.99
N PHE A 100 -17.50 10.86 -16.08
CA PHE A 100 -17.11 11.48 -14.80
C PHE A 100 -18.02 11.00 -13.66
N ARG A 101 -17.51 11.02 -12.45
CA ARG A 101 -18.31 10.92 -11.23
C ARG A 101 -19.00 12.27 -10.99
N ALA A 102 -20.28 12.23 -10.71
CA ALA A 102 -21.08 13.44 -10.50
C ALA A 102 -20.68 14.15 -9.20
N ASP A 103 -20.44 13.39 -8.12
CA ASP A 103 -19.96 13.89 -6.84
C ASP A 103 -18.61 14.63 -6.99
N ASN A 104 -17.63 14.02 -7.63
CA ASN A 104 -16.32 14.65 -7.86
C ASN A 104 -16.41 15.94 -8.69
N LEU A 105 -17.34 16.00 -9.68
CA LEU A 105 -17.55 17.22 -10.47
C LEU A 105 -18.11 18.37 -9.61
N ILE A 106 -19.00 18.03 -8.68
CA ILE A 106 -19.61 19.00 -7.76
C ILE A 106 -18.55 19.50 -6.77
N GLU A 107 -17.81 18.60 -6.13
CA GLU A 107 -16.78 18.95 -5.14
C GLU A 107 -15.59 19.70 -5.73
N ALA A 108 -15.22 19.39 -6.99
CA ALA A 108 -14.20 20.17 -7.69
C ALA A 108 -14.65 21.60 -8.02
N PHE A 109 -15.95 21.82 -8.18
CA PHE A 109 -16.55 23.13 -8.42
C PHE A 109 -16.78 23.90 -7.11
N ASP A 110 -17.32 23.24 -6.12
CA ASP A 110 -17.62 23.76 -4.80
C ASP A 110 -17.29 22.73 -3.72
N PRO A 111 -16.12 22.83 -3.08
CA PRO A 111 -15.71 21.90 -2.03
C PRO A 111 -16.64 21.85 -0.81
N GLU A 112 -17.45 22.89 -0.58
CA GLU A 112 -18.41 22.96 0.52
C GLU A 112 -19.77 22.32 0.18
N ALA A 113 -19.96 21.83 -1.03
CA ALA A 113 -21.27 21.33 -1.49
C ALA A 113 -21.66 19.96 -0.94
N HIS A 114 -20.72 19.21 -0.31
CA HIS A 114 -20.97 17.89 0.30
C HIS A 114 -21.78 16.93 -0.58
N ALA A 115 -21.29 16.69 -1.80
CA ALA A 115 -22.00 15.97 -2.84
C ALA A 115 -22.36 14.52 -2.49
N ASP A 116 -21.60 13.87 -1.65
CA ASP A 116 -21.82 12.49 -1.16
C ASP A 116 -23.11 12.32 -0.34
N GLY A 117 -23.76 13.43 0.03
CA GLY A 117 -25.07 13.48 0.69
C GLY A 117 -26.25 13.66 -0.23
N MET A 118 -26.01 13.96 -1.49
CA MET A 118 -27.05 14.28 -2.45
C MET A 118 -27.59 13.01 -3.12
N THR A 119 -28.88 13.03 -3.42
CA THR A 119 -29.47 12.07 -4.35
C THR A 119 -29.02 12.34 -5.78
N LYS A 120 -29.15 11.37 -6.68
CA LYS A 120 -28.82 11.56 -8.12
C LYS A 120 -29.54 12.74 -8.74
N ALA A 121 -30.80 12.97 -8.36
CA ALA A 121 -31.58 14.09 -8.85
C ALA A 121 -31.00 15.42 -8.36
N GLU A 122 -30.69 15.52 -7.06
CA GLU A 122 -30.07 16.71 -6.47
C GLU A 122 -28.70 17.00 -7.08
N MET A 123 -27.84 15.98 -7.26
CA MET A 123 -26.55 16.14 -7.94
C MET A 123 -26.72 16.68 -9.37
N PHE A 124 -27.68 16.12 -10.13
CA PHE A 124 -27.91 16.53 -11.50
C PHE A 124 -28.47 17.95 -11.60
N ASP A 125 -29.37 18.31 -10.71
CA ASP A 125 -29.94 19.65 -10.61
C ASP A 125 -28.87 20.67 -10.18
N PHE A 126 -27.97 20.29 -9.25
CA PHE A 126 -26.83 21.12 -8.86
C PHE A 126 -25.89 21.40 -10.05
N ILE A 127 -25.48 20.34 -10.77
CA ILE A 127 -24.61 20.46 -11.96
C ILE A 127 -25.23 21.38 -13.01
N LYS A 128 -26.55 21.28 -13.24
CA LYS A 128 -27.27 22.16 -14.17
C LYS A 128 -27.38 23.60 -13.68
N ALA A 129 -27.80 23.79 -12.42
CA ALA A 129 -28.02 25.11 -11.83
C ALA A 129 -26.76 25.95 -11.82
N HIS A 130 -25.61 25.33 -11.53
CA HIS A 130 -24.30 25.99 -11.50
C HIS A 130 -23.57 25.96 -12.85
N SER A 131 -24.19 25.36 -13.88
CA SER A 131 -23.58 25.25 -15.21
C SER A 131 -22.16 24.71 -15.15
N ILE A 132 -21.93 23.63 -14.39
CA ILE A 132 -20.60 23.03 -14.23
C ILE A 132 -20.09 22.54 -15.59
N PRO A 133 -18.91 22.98 -16.04
CA PRO A 133 -18.37 22.60 -17.32
C PRO A 133 -17.75 21.21 -17.29
N CYS A 134 -17.79 20.51 -18.42
CA CYS A 134 -17.01 19.28 -18.60
C CYS A 134 -15.51 19.58 -18.48
N PRO A 135 -14.77 18.92 -17.59
CA PRO A 135 -13.34 19.17 -17.40
C PRO A 135 -12.50 18.95 -18.66
N ASN A 136 -12.98 18.08 -19.57
CA ASN A 136 -12.25 17.74 -20.80
C ASN A 136 -12.49 18.70 -21.96
N CYS A 137 -13.74 19.16 -22.18
CA CYS A 137 -14.08 19.94 -23.36
C CYS A 137 -14.77 21.27 -23.08
N GLY A 138 -15.00 21.63 -21.81
CA GLY A 138 -15.63 22.88 -21.39
C GLY A 138 -17.13 23.01 -21.70
N LYS A 139 -17.79 21.98 -22.25
CA LYS A 139 -19.23 21.98 -22.55
C LYS A 139 -20.06 21.56 -21.35
N HIS A 140 -21.34 21.97 -21.32
CA HIS A 140 -22.29 21.72 -20.21
C HIS A 140 -23.36 20.68 -20.54
N ASN A 141 -23.12 19.82 -21.48
CA ASN A 141 -24.10 18.86 -21.99
C ASN A 141 -23.82 17.45 -21.49
N PHE A 142 -24.44 17.07 -20.36
CA PHE A 142 -24.26 15.78 -19.73
C PHE A 142 -25.47 14.86 -19.90
N THR A 143 -25.27 13.55 -19.75
CA THR A 143 -26.35 12.56 -19.62
C THR A 143 -26.95 12.63 -18.21
N ASP A 144 -28.05 11.96 -17.99
CA ASP A 144 -28.55 11.69 -16.66
C ASP A 144 -27.55 10.86 -15.87
N ILE A 145 -27.56 11.02 -14.54
CA ILE A 145 -26.69 10.27 -13.64
C ILE A 145 -27.17 8.83 -13.52
N ARG A 146 -26.28 7.88 -13.73
CA ARG A 146 -26.52 6.44 -13.58
C ARG A 146 -25.62 5.88 -12.50
N GLU A 147 -26.16 4.97 -11.69
CA GLU A 147 -25.34 4.21 -10.77
C GLU A 147 -24.55 3.16 -11.50
N PHE A 148 -23.27 3.05 -11.15
CA PHE A 148 -22.38 2.05 -11.69
C PHE A 148 -21.82 1.23 -10.52
N ASN A 149 -22.21 -0.04 -10.42
CA ASN A 149 -21.74 -0.93 -9.38
C ASN A 149 -20.26 -1.27 -9.62
N LEU A 150 -19.46 -1.11 -8.58
CA LEU A 150 -18.01 -1.30 -8.62
C LEU A 150 -17.58 -2.76 -8.46
N MET A 151 -18.51 -3.70 -8.24
CA MET A 151 -18.14 -5.11 -8.11
C MET A 151 -17.89 -5.76 -9.46
N PHE A 152 -16.74 -6.41 -9.61
CA PHE A 152 -16.52 -7.32 -10.73
C PHE A 152 -17.35 -8.58 -10.55
N GLN A 153 -18.08 -8.96 -11.60
CA GLN A 153 -18.86 -10.19 -11.68
C GLN A 153 -18.17 -11.23 -12.56
N THR A 154 -18.26 -12.48 -12.17
CA THR A 154 -17.86 -13.63 -12.98
C THR A 154 -18.86 -14.77 -12.77
N TYR A 155 -18.64 -15.91 -13.40
CA TYR A 155 -19.55 -17.04 -13.35
C TYR A 155 -18.85 -18.29 -12.84
N ARG A 156 -19.56 -19.07 -12.04
CA ARG A 156 -19.12 -20.38 -11.57
C ARG A 156 -19.96 -21.48 -12.24
N GLY A 157 -19.30 -22.47 -12.82
CA GLY A 157 -19.96 -23.60 -13.47
C GLY A 157 -20.01 -23.47 -14.97
N VAL A 158 -20.85 -24.27 -15.61
CA VAL A 158 -20.92 -24.39 -17.08
C VAL A 158 -21.98 -23.50 -17.73
N THR A 159 -22.83 -22.85 -16.96
CA THR A 159 -23.89 -21.97 -17.42
C THR A 159 -23.67 -20.53 -16.93
N ASN A 160 -23.94 -19.56 -17.81
CA ASN A 160 -23.86 -18.13 -17.48
C ASN A 160 -25.26 -17.60 -17.12
N ASP A 161 -25.87 -18.16 -16.09
CA ASP A 161 -27.16 -17.75 -15.57
C ASP A 161 -27.04 -16.96 -14.26
N ALA A 162 -28.14 -16.35 -13.80
CA ALA A 162 -28.15 -15.55 -12.58
C ALA A 162 -27.78 -16.34 -11.31
N LYS A 163 -27.92 -17.69 -11.33
CA LYS A 163 -27.58 -18.55 -10.20
C LYS A 163 -26.08 -18.91 -10.14
N SER A 164 -25.37 -18.68 -11.24
CA SER A 164 -23.93 -18.96 -11.35
C SER A 164 -23.06 -17.74 -11.11
N VAL A 165 -23.65 -16.54 -10.92
CA VAL A 165 -22.92 -15.30 -10.66
C VAL A 165 -22.18 -15.39 -9.34
N ILE A 166 -20.90 -15.05 -9.39
CA ILE A 166 -20.06 -14.80 -8.22
C ILE A 166 -19.29 -13.50 -8.43
N TYR A 167 -18.70 -12.98 -7.38
CA TYR A 167 -18.01 -11.68 -7.39
C TYR A 167 -16.55 -11.84 -7.02
N LEU A 168 -15.68 -11.00 -7.62
CA LEU A 168 -14.37 -10.75 -7.07
C LEU A 168 -14.55 -9.80 -5.87
N ARG A 169 -13.91 -10.12 -4.75
CA ARG A 169 -14.06 -9.32 -3.51
C ARG A 169 -13.60 -7.88 -3.73
N PRO A 170 -14.40 -6.86 -3.35
CA PRO A 170 -14.01 -5.45 -3.41
C PRO A 170 -13.20 -4.98 -2.21
N GLU A 171 -13.13 -5.83 -1.15
CA GLU A 171 -12.37 -5.61 0.09
C GLU A 171 -12.05 -6.95 0.76
N ASN A 172 -11.09 -6.95 1.66
CA ASN A 172 -10.70 -8.14 2.42
C ASN A 172 -11.57 -8.34 3.68
N ALA A 173 -12.09 -7.26 4.27
CA ALA A 173 -12.76 -7.23 5.58
C ALA A 173 -13.83 -8.31 5.75
N GLN A 174 -14.66 -8.54 4.73
CA GLN A 174 -15.75 -9.54 4.83
C GLN A 174 -15.23 -10.96 5.03
N GLY A 175 -14.02 -11.27 4.50
CA GLY A 175 -13.35 -12.56 4.74
C GLY A 175 -12.99 -12.77 6.22
N GLU A 176 -12.63 -11.70 6.91
CA GLU A 176 -12.31 -11.71 8.33
C GLU A 176 -13.57 -11.85 9.18
N TYR A 177 -14.65 -11.14 8.83
CA TYR A 177 -15.93 -11.20 9.56
C TYR A 177 -16.58 -12.58 9.47
N VAL A 178 -16.64 -13.21 8.30
CA VAL A 178 -17.23 -14.54 8.17
C VAL A 178 -16.37 -15.63 8.85
N ASN A 179 -15.08 -15.36 9.06
CA ASN A 179 -14.17 -16.25 9.79
C ASN A 179 -14.07 -15.94 11.30
N TYR A 180 -14.71 -14.87 11.79
CA TYR A 180 -14.75 -14.54 13.21
C TYR A 180 -15.10 -15.74 14.11
N PRO A 181 -16.20 -16.50 13.87
CA PRO A 181 -16.54 -17.64 14.72
C PRO A 181 -15.50 -18.78 14.64
N ASN A 182 -14.86 -18.96 13.50
CA ASN A 182 -13.83 -19.98 13.29
C ASN A 182 -12.58 -19.66 14.12
N VAL A 183 -12.09 -18.40 14.03
CA VAL A 183 -10.92 -17.93 14.78
C VAL A 183 -11.21 -17.93 16.27
N LEU A 184 -12.36 -17.37 16.69
CA LEU A 184 -12.78 -17.36 18.09
C LEU A 184 -12.71 -18.76 18.72
N ARG A 185 -13.24 -19.76 18.02
CA ARG A 185 -13.29 -21.15 18.51
C ARG A 185 -11.93 -21.85 18.44
N SER A 186 -11.24 -21.77 17.30
CA SER A 186 -10.01 -22.54 17.05
C SER A 186 -8.84 -22.01 17.86
N MET A 187 -8.75 -20.69 18.00
CA MET A 187 -7.68 -20.03 18.74
C MET A 187 -8.04 -19.78 20.22
N ARG A 188 -9.29 -20.12 20.63
CA ARG A 188 -9.82 -19.83 21.97
C ARG A 188 -9.63 -18.34 22.33
N ALA A 189 -9.86 -17.48 21.34
CA ALA A 189 -9.63 -16.06 21.46
C ALA A 189 -10.56 -15.43 22.51
N LYS A 190 -10.08 -14.39 23.18
CA LYS A 190 -10.85 -13.59 24.14
C LYS A 190 -10.81 -12.14 23.70
N LEU A 191 -11.92 -11.46 23.87
CA LEU A 191 -12.00 -10.03 23.56
C LEU A 191 -11.13 -9.19 24.50
N PRO A 192 -10.45 -8.13 24.00
CA PRO A 192 -10.32 -7.83 22.58
C PRO A 192 -9.33 -8.77 21.88
N PHE A 193 -9.66 -9.16 20.65
CA PHE A 193 -8.73 -9.85 19.76
C PHE A 193 -8.88 -9.34 18.34
N SER A 194 -7.87 -9.58 17.51
CA SER A 194 -7.87 -9.09 16.14
C SER A 194 -7.64 -10.20 15.12
N ILE A 195 -8.21 -9.99 13.95
CA ILE A 195 -7.94 -10.78 12.76
C ILE A 195 -7.34 -9.85 11.72
N GLY A 196 -6.26 -10.26 11.08
CA GLY A 196 -5.64 -9.53 9.99
C GLY A 196 -5.56 -10.36 8.74
N GLN A 197 -5.57 -9.70 7.59
CA GLN A 197 -5.40 -10.30 6.28
C GLN A 197 -4.67 -9.38 5.33
N ILE A 198 -3.74 -9.94 4.55
CA ILE A 198 -3.17 -9.26 3.39
C ILE A 198 -3.71 -9.96 2.16
N GLY A 199 -4.31 -9.20 1.24
CA GLY A 199 -4.87 -9.83 0.05
C GLY A 199 -5.30 -8.85 -1.02
N LYS A 200 -5.52 -9.40 -2.22
CA LYS A 200 -6.02 -8.64 -3.36
C LYS A 200 -7.50 -8.35 -3.22
N ALA A 201 -7.87 -7.13 -3.67
CA ALA A 201 -9.24 -6.67 -3.82
C ALA A 201 -9.43 -6.05 -5.21
N PHE A 202 -10.66 -5.98 -5.67
CA PHE A 202 -10.99 -5.64 -7.05
C PHE A 202 -12.15 -4.65 -7.08
N ARG A 203 -11.94 -3.50 -7.72
CA ARG A 203 -13.01 -2.52 -7.94
C ARG A 203 -13.03 -2.10 -9.39
N ASN A 204 -14.16 -2.20 -10.04
CA ASN A 204 -14.34 -1.82 -11.43
C ASN A 204 -14.37 -0.28 -11.56
N GLU A 205 -13.23 0.33 -11.23
CA GLU A 205 -13.04 1.78 -11.24
C GLU A 205 -13.16 2.33 -12.66
N ILE A 206 -14.00 3.35 -12.85
CA ILE A 206 -14.23 3.97 -14.16
C ILE A 206 -13.30 5.14 -14.40
N THR A 207 -12.93 5.85 -13.33
CA THR A 207 -12.01 6.98 -13.38
C THR A 207 -10.73 6.68 -12.60
N PRO A 208 -9.99 5.68 -13.05
CA PRO A 208 -8.74 5.35 -12.40
C PRO A 208 -7.69 6.40 -12.76
N GLY A 209 -6.59 6.42 -12.05
CA GLY A 209 -5.53 7.36 -12.36
C GLY A 209 -4.47 7.46 -11.30
N ASN A 210 -3.56 8.39 -11.56
CA ASN A 210 -2.46 8.70 -10.65
C ASN A 210 -1.56 7.48 -10.36
N PHE A 211 -1.18 6.75 -11.43
CA PHE A 211 -0.29 5.60 -11.35
C PHE A 211 -0.91 4.48 -10.48
N THR A 212 -0.21 3.97 -9.46
CA THR A 212 -0.72 2.93 -8.57
C THR A 212 -1.62 3.43 -7.44
N PHE A 213 -1.96 4.73 -7.43
CA PHE A 213 -2.82 5.29 -6.40
C PHE A 213 -4.27 4.79 -6.50
N ARG A 214 -4.80 4.65 -7.72
CA ARG A 214 -6.14 4.10 -7.97
C ARG A 214 -6.14 3.15 -9.16
N THR A 215 -6.25 1.87 -8.87
CA THR A 215 -6.18 0.75 -9.83
C THR A 215 -7.41 -0.14 -9.70
N ILE A 216 -7.68 -0.96 -10.70
CA ILE A 216 -8.83 -1.89 -10.67
C ILE A 216 -8.56 -3.16 -9.89
N GLU A 217 -7.29 -3.52 -9.73
CA GLU A 217 -6.80 -4.61 -8.89
C GLU A 217 -5.73 -4.03 -7.96
N PHE A 218 -5.90 -4.19 -6.67
CA PHE A 218 -5.02 -3.64 -5.64
C PHE A 218 -4.89 -4.59 -4.46
N GLU A 219 -4.01 -4.28 -3.53
CA GLU A 219 -3.80 -5.09 -2.33
C GLU A 219 -4.05 -4.27 -1.07
N GLN A 220 -4.76 -4.86 -0.13
CA GLN A 220 -5.03 -4.29 1.18
C GLN A 220 -4.35 -5.12 2.27
N MET A 221 -3.94 -4.46 3.33
CA MET A 221 -3.56 -5.04 4.62
C MET A 221 -4.64 -4.62 5.60
N GLU A 222 -5.54 -5.54 5.92
CA GLU A 222 -6.72 -5.30 6.77
C GLU A 222 -6.46 -5.81 8.17
N TYR A 223 -7.01 -5.11 9.16
CA TYR A 223 -6.91 -5.48 10.56
C TYR A 223 -8.19 -5.14 11.30
N GLN A 224 -8.93 -6.16 11.72
CA GLN A 224 -10.24 -6.05 12.34
C GLN A 224 -10.12 -6.43 13.81
N THR A 225 -10.33 -5.46 14.71
CA THR A 225 -10.30 -5.68 16.16
C THR A 225 -11.71 -5.83 16.70
N PHE A 226 -12.00 -7.01 17.23
CA PHE A 226 -13.27 -7.31 17.89
C PHE A 226 -13.17 -6.96 19.37
N CYS A 227 -14.14 -6.21 19.88
CA CYS A 227 -14.12 -5.72 21.25
C CYS A 227 -15.52 -5.74 21.91
N LYS A 228 -15.56 -5.52 23.21
CA LYS A 228 -16.82 -5.31 23.95
C LYS A 228 -17.43 -3.97 23.54
N PRO A 229 -18.75 -3.88 23.32
CA PRO A 229 -19.42 -2.61 23.15
C PRO A 229 -19.11 -1.65 24.31
N GLY A 230 -18.62 -0.46 23.99
CA GLY A 230 -18.16 0.55 24.95
C GLY A 230 -16.64 0.71 25.01
N ASP A 231 -15.85 -0.29 24.57
CA ASP A 231 -14.39 -0.20 24.50
C ASP A 231 -13.92 0.28 23.10
N ASP A 232 -14.84 0.42 22.16
CA ASP A 232 -14.64 0.70 20.74
C ASP A 232 -13.92 2.03 20.47
N LEU A 233 -14.36 3.13 21.08
CA LEU A 233 -13.78 4.45 20.85
C LEU A 233 -12.33 4.58 21.38
N GLU A 234 -12.01 3.92 22.49
CA GLU A 234 -10.64 3.90 23.01
C GLU A 234 -9.73 3.12 22.04
N LEU A 235 -10.19 1.97 21.54
CA LEU A 235 -9.47 1.19 20.54
C LEU A 235 -9.35 1.90 19.19
N TYR A 236 -10.40 2.62 18.78
CA TYR A 236 -10.37 3.45 17.58
C TYR A 236 -9.26 4.51 17.66
N GLU A 237 -9.21 5.30 18.72
CA GLU A 237 -8.17 6.30 18.92
C GLU A 237 -6.76 5.67 19.03
N TYR A 238 -6.68 4.49 19.66
CA TYR A 238 -5.44 3.74 19.73
C TYR A 238 -4.95 3.34 18.32
N PHE A 239 -5.79 2.71 17.48
CA PHE A 239 -5.38 2.24 16.15
C PHE A 239 -5.15 3.36 15.16
N LYS A 240 -5.88 4.47 15.25
CA LYS A 240 -5.61 5.69 14.50
C LYS A 240 -4.16 6.17 14.72
N ASN A 241 -3.74 6.31 15.97
CA ASN A 241 -2.39 6.74 16.30
C ASN A 241 -1.33 5.65 16.00
N PHE A 242 -1.66 4.39 16.24
CA PHE A 242 -0.78 3.26 15.94
C PHE A 242 -0.50 3.12 14.44
N GLY A 243 -1.50 3.38 13.61
CA GLY A 243 -1.35 3.40 12.14
C GLY A 243 -0.43 4.52 11.67
N LYS A 244 -0.55 5.72 12.24
CA LYS A 244 0.35 6.83 11.91
C LYS A 244 1.81 6.50 12.29
N GLN A 245 2.02 5.95 13.50
CA GLN A 245 3.35 5.52 13.94
C GLN A 245 3.94 4.43 13.03
N PHE A 246 3.14 3.48 12.56
CA PHE A 246 3.59 2.47 11.60
C PHE A 246 4.15 3.09 10.31
N PHE A 247 3.50 4.12 9.77
CA PHE A 247 4.02 4.82 8.60
C PHE A 247 5.29 5.61 8.89
N GLU A 248 5.38 6.25 10.06
CA GLU A 248 6.59 6.94 10.51
C GLU A 248 7.76 5.96 10.66
N ASP A 249 7.52 4.78 11.23
CA ASP A 249 8.52 3.70 11.37
C ASP A 249 8.99 3.16 9.99
N LEU A 250 8.18 3.27 8.94
CA LEU A 250 8.56 2.95 7.56
C LEU A 250 9.32 4.07 6.84
N GLY A 251 9.50 5.23 7.47
CA GLY A 251 10.23 6.37 6.92
C GLY A 251 9.36 7.44 6.25
N LEU A 252 8.04 7.47 6.48
CA LEU A 252 7.20 8.59 6.09
C LEU A 252 7.21 9.65 7.20
N PRO A 253 7.71 10.88 6.96
CA PRO A 253 7.85 11.88 8.02
C PRO A 253 6.47 12.45 8.43
N ALA A 254 6.36 12.79 9.71
CA ALA A 254 5.12 13.25 10.33
C ALA A 254 4.49 14.48 9.64
N GLU A 255 5.32 15.37 9.09
CA GLU A 255 4.87 16.58 8.36
C GLU A 255 4.20 16.27 7.02
N ASN A 256 4.43 15.09 6.46
CA ASN A 256 3.79 14.62 5.23
C ASN A 256 2.62 13.65 5.51
N LEU A 257 2.24 13.49 6.78
CA LEU A 257 1.10 12.69 7.23
C LEU A 257 0.10 13.57 7.98
N ARG A 258 -1.18 13.39 7.70
CA ARG A 258 -2.25 14.03 8.48
C ARG A 258 -3.41 13.08 8.76
N PHE A 259 -4.17 13.39 9.79
CA PHE A 259 -5.48 12.80 10.01
C PHE A 259 -6.54 13.60 9.26
N HIS A 260 -7.48 12.88 8.68
CA HIS A 260 -8.67 13.44 8.06
C HIS A 260 -9.90 12.74 8.66
N ASP A 261 -10.46 13.34 9.68
CA ASP A 261 -11.69 12.82 10.31
C ASP A 261 -12.90 13.08 9.40
N HIS A 262 -13.74 12.08 9.19
CA HIS A 262 -14.92 12.18 8.33
C HIS A 262 -16.06 12.91 9.05
N GLU A 263 -16.49 14.04 8.51
CA GLU A 263 -17.63 14.79 9.02
C GLU A 263 -18.95 14.03 8.82
N LYS A 264 -19.05 13.27 7.72
CA LYS A 264 -20.19 12.45 7.38
C LYS A 264 -19.82 10.98 7.45
N LEU A 265 -20.39 10.30 8.42
CA LEU A 265 -20.13 8.88 8.63
C LEU A 265 -21.04 8.01 7.75
N ALA A 266 -20.50 6.88 7.29
CA ALA A 266 -21.30 5.81 6.73
C ALA A 266 -22.30 5.31 7.78
N HIS A 267 -23.45 4.80 7.34
CA HIS A 267 -24.56 4.39 8.22
C HIS A 267 -24.18 3.31 9.26
N TYR A 268 -23.09 2.62 9.05
CA TYR A 268 -22.55 1.58 9.94
C TYR A 268 -21.44 2.08 10.86
N ALA A 269 -20.91 3.27 10.63
CA ALA A 269 -19.77 3.78 11.37
C ALA A 269 -20.17 4.75 12.46
N LYS A 270 -19.53 4.65 13.63
CA LYS A 270 -19.64 5.57 14.75
C LYS A 270 -18.53 6.62 14.74
N ALA A 271 -17.38 6.27 14.19
CA ALA A 271 -16.26 7.15 13.92
C ALA A 271 -15.49 6.66 12.67
N ALA A 272 -14.91 7.58 11.93
CA ALA A 272 -14.08 7.29 10.77
C ALA A 272 -13.01 8.35 10.59
N CYS A 273 -11.78 7.92 10.31
CA CYS A 273 -10.64 8.79 10.05
C CYS A 273 -9.71 8.14 9.05
N ASP A 274 -9.24 8.94 8.08
CA ASP A 274 -8.17 8.52 7.20
C ASP A 274 -6.82 9.07 7.68
N ILE A 275 -5.76 8.30 7.40
CA ILE A 275 -4.40 8.85 7.39
C ILE A 275 -4.08 9.13 5.94
N GLU A 276 -3.80 10.40 5.66
CA GLU A 276 -3.43 10.87 4.33
C GLU A 276 -1.94 11.20 4.28
N PHE A 277 -1.34 10.93 3.12
CA PHE A 277 0.03 11.31 2.78
C PHE A 277 0.02 12.40 1.72
N LEU A 278 0.97 13.34 1.79
CA LEU A 278 1.14 14.42 0.81
C LEU A 278 1.91 13.90 -0.41
N PHE A 279 1.17 13.43 -1.41
CA PHE A 279 1.75 12.97 -2.68
C PHE A 279 2.16 14.12 -3.59
N PRO A 280 3.27 13.98 -4.35
CA PRO A 280 3.59 14.90 -5.43
C PRO A 280 2.46 14.97 -6.47
N SER A 281 2.07 16.15 -6.90
CA SER A 281 1.05 16.42 -7.94
C SER A 281 -0.38 15.94 -7.65
N ILE A 282 -0.58 15.03 -6.69
CA ILE A 282 -1.90 14.54 -6.27
C ILE A 282 -2.43 15.37 -5.09
N GLY A 283 -1.52 15.82 -4.22
CA GLY A 283 -1.86 16.44 -2.93
C GLY A 283 -2.11 15.37 -1.85
N TRP A 284 -2.96 15.70 -0.89
CA TRP A 284 -3.30 14.79 0.20
C TRP A 284 -4.13 13.61 -0.33
N GLY A 285 -3.68 12.41 -0.01
CA GLY A 285 -4.33 11.18 -0.44
C GLY A 285 -4.30 10.11 0.64
N GLU A 286 -5.42 9.46 0.83
CA GLU A 286 -5.63 8.39 1.80
C GLU A 286 -4.68 7.21 1.56
N ILE A 287 -4.00 6.76 2.61
CA ILE A 287 -3.17 5.56 2.64
C ILE A 287 -3.63 4.53 3.69
N ASN A 288 -4.44 4.97 4.66
CA ASN A 288 -5.10 4.13 5.67
C ASN A 288 -6.46 4.72 6.01
N GLY A 289 -7.44 3.86 6.30
CA GLY A 289 -8.71 4.20 6.92
C GLY A 289 -8.87 3.47 8.23
N THR A 290 -9.27 4.16 9.30
CA THR A 290 -9.63 3.58 10.60
C THR A 290 -11.08 3.89 10.91
N HIS A 291 -11.90 2.85 11.17
CA HIS A 291 -13.34 2.98 11.35
C HIS A 291 -13.83 2.23 12.59
N ASP A 292 -14.68 2.86 13.38
CA ASP A 292 -15.52 2.17 14.35
C ASP A 292 -16.81 1.73 13.64
N ARG A 293 -16.92 0.44 13.33
CA ARG A 293 -18.00 -0.17 12.55
C ARG A 293 -19.15 -0.69 13.43
N THR A 294 -19.06 -0.53 14.73
CA THR A 294 -20.01 -1.09 15.69
C THR A 294 -20.21 -2.60 15.52
N ASP A 295 -21.39 -3.14 15.74
CA ASP A 295 -21.77 -4.55 15.50
C ASP A 295 -22.39 -4.79 14.13
N PHE A 296 -22.38 -3.80 13.25
CA PHE A 296 -23.12 -3.82 11.99
C PHE A 296 -22.83 -5.08 11.16
N ASP A 297 -21.56 -5.35 10.86
CA ASP A 297 -21.19 -6.44 9.95
C ASP A 297 -21.54 -7.81 10.56
N LEU A 298 -21.23 -8.05 11.84
CA LEU A 298 -21.55 -9.32 12.49
C LEU A 298 -23.06 -9.53 12.60
N THR A 299 -23.82 -8.49 12.90
CA THR A 299 -25.30 -8.53 12.91
C THR A 299 -25.85 -8.88 11.54
N ARG A 300 -25.36 -8.24 10.47
CA ARG A 300 -25.76 -8.54 9.08
C ARG A 300 -25.44 -9.98 8.70
N HIS A 301 -24.24 -10.45 9.02
CA HIS A 301 -23.88 -11.85 8.74
C HIS A 301 -24.70 -12.85 9.55
N GLN A 302 -25.03 -12.54 10.79
CA GLN A 302 -25.93 -13.37 11.59
C GLN A 302 -27.32 -13.46 10.96
N GLU A 303 -27.92 -12.33 10.57
CA GLU A 303 -29.24 -12.28 9.93
C GLU A 303 -29.29 -13.07 8.60
N TYR A 304 -28.30 -12.87 7.74
CA TYR A 304 -28.27 -13.51 6.42
C TYR A 304 -27.89 -14.99 6.45
N SER A 305 -27.02 -15.40 7.37
CA SER A 305 -26.56 -16.79 7.48
C SER A 305 -27.41 -17.65 8.41
N GLY A 306 -28.09 -17.02 9.38
CA GLY A 306 -28.75 -17.72 10.49
C GLY A 306 -27.77 -18.31 11.51
N GLN A 307 -26.47 -18.04 11.39
CA GLN A 307 -25.43 -18.50 12.32
C GLN A 307 -25.21 -17.44 13.40
N LYS A 308 -24.99 -17.90 14.64
CA LYS A 308 -24.70 -16.99 15.75
C LYS A 308 -23.33 -16.33 15.61
N MET A 309 -23.30 -15.02 15.76
CA MET A 309 -22.09 -14.19 15.76
C MET A 309 -21.86 -13.57 17.15
N ASP A 310 -22.60 -13.99 18.16
CA ASP A 310 -22.47 -13.50 19.53
C ASP A 310 -21.24 -14.09 20.25
N TYR A 311 -20.70 -13.30 21.16
CA TYR A 311 -19.65 -13.69 22.10
C TYR A 311 -20.26 -13.96 23.47
N LEU A 312 -19.81 -15.05 24.11
CA LEU A 312 -20.08 -15.30 25.51
C LEU A 312 -18.86 -14.89 26.33
N ASP A 313 -18.98 -13.83 27.10
CA ASP A 313 -17.90 -13.38 27.97
C ASP A 313 -17.68 -14.41 29.10
N PRO A 314 -16.50 -15.05 29.17
CA PRO A 314 -16.24 -16.08 30.16
C PRO A 314 -16.13 -15.56 31.62
N TYR A 315 -16.02 -14.24 31.79
CA TYR A 315 -15.84 -13.61 33.09
C TYR A 315 -17.17 -13.10 33.67
N THR A 316 -18.04 -12.53 32.82
CA THR A 316 -19.32 -11.95 33.21
C THR A 316 -20.51 -12.84 32.90
N ASN A 317 -20.32 -13.85 32.04
CA ASN A 317 -21.36 -14.73 31.48
C ASN A 317 -22.43 -13.96 30.67
N GLU A 318 -22.09 -12.75 30.21
CA GLU A 318 -22.94 -11.94 29.33
C GLU A 318 -22.77 -12.39 27.88
N ARG A 319 -23.85 -12.23 27.10
CA ARG A 319 -23.81 -12.44 25.64
C ARG A 319 -24.07 -11.15 24.91
N TYR A 320 -23.25 -10.86 23.95
CA TYR A 320 -23.39 -9.69 23.07
C TYR A 320 -22.71 -9.94 21.71
N ILE A 321 -23.10 -9.20 20.68
CA ILE A 321 -22.38 -9.15 19.42
C ILE A 321 -21.22 -8.15 19.62
N PRO A 322 -19.96 -8.54 19.34
CA PRO A 322 -18.82 -7.63 19.46
C PRO A 322 -18.93 -6.44 18.53
N TYR A 323 -18.38 -5.31 18.95
CA TYR A 323 -18.09 -4.18 18.09
C TYR A 323 -16.77 -4.42 17.36
N ILE A 324 -16.60 -3.78 16.20
CA ILE A 324 -15.44 -3.92 15.33
C ILE A 324 -14.79 -2.56 15.15
N VAL A 325 -13.50 -2.49 15.44
CA VAL A 325 -12.63 -1.40 15.02
C VAL A 325 -11.76 -1.89 13.89
N GLU A 326 -11.97 -1.33 12.71
CA GLU A 326 -11.26 -1.62 11.47
C GLU A 326 -10.06 -0.70 11.32
N SER A 327 -8.96 -1.24 10.81
CA SER A 327 -7.79 -0.45 10.37
C SER A 327 -7.27 -1.02 9.06
N THR A 328 -7.55 -0.33 7.96
CA THR A 328 -7.27 -0.77 6.58
C THR A 328 -6.13 0.01 5.98
N TYR A 329 -5.13 -0.67 5.44
CA TYR A 329 -3.95 -0.09 4.81
C TYR A 329 -3.95 -0.42 3.32
N GLY A 330 -3.90 0.61 2.48
CA GLY A 330 -3.69 0.44 1.04
C GLY A 330 -2.24 0.10 0.75
N LEU A 331 -1.92 -1.18 0.48
CA LEU A 331 -0.54 -1.60 0.27
C LEU A 331 0.10 -0.90 -0.94
N ASP A 332 -0.62 -0.80 -2.06
CA ASP A 332 -0.12 -0.16 -3.28
C ASP A 332 0.08 1.36 -3.08
N ARG A 333 -0.81 2.00 -2.32
CA ARG A 333 -0.68 3.42 -1.94
C ARG A 333 0.47 3.64 -0.97
N THR A 334 0.70 2.73 -0.01
CA THR A 334 1.85 2.77 0.91
C THR A 334 3.16 2.66 0.13
N VAL A 335 3.27 1.70 -0.80
CA VAL A 335 4.45 1.55 -1.66
C VAL A 335 4.70 2.81 -2.49
N LEU A 336 3.63 3.39 -3.06
CA LEU A 336 3.74 4.65 -3.81
C LEU A 336 4.20 5.80 -2.91
N ALA A 337 3.65 5.93 -1.71
CA ALA A 337 4.05 6.96 -0.74
C ALA A 337 5.54 6.84 -0.37
N LEU A 338 6.01 5.61 -0.12
CA LEU A 338 7.42 5.34 0.16
C LEU A 338 8.34 5.71 -1.02
N LEU A 339 7.96 5.39 -2.26
CA LEU A 339 8.72 5.77 -3.44
C LEU A 339 8.72 7.28 -3.66
N CYS A 340 7.59 7.95 -3.45
CA CYS A 340 7.48 9.40 -3.54
C CYS A 340 8.32 10.08 -2.46
N GLN A 341 8.26 9.60 -1.23
CA GLN A 341 9.04 10.17 -0.12
C GLN A 341 10.54 9.99 -0.35
N ALA A 342 10.93 8.79 -0.75
CA ALA A 342 12.34 8.42 -0.88
C ALA A 342 13.05 9.08 -2.07
N TYR A 343 12.33 9.47 -3.13
CA TYR A 343 12.94 10.05 -4.34
C TYR A 343 13.59 11.39 -4.05
N ASP A 344 14.86 11.55 -4.45
CA ASP A 344 15.56 12.83 -4.42
C ASP A 344 16.54 12.99 -5.60
N GLU A 345 16.85 14.25 -5.94
CA GLU A 345 17.86 14.66 -6.90
C GLU A 345 18.86 15.58 -6.21
N GLU A 346 20.05 15.07 -5.95
CA GLU A 346 21.10 15.80 -5.25
C GLU A 346 22.16 16.31 -6.22
N ILE A 347 22.51 17.60 -6.10
CA ILE A 347 23.64 18.19 -6.85
C ILE A 347 24.93 17.81 -6.12
N VAL A 348 25.74 16.94 -6.71
CA VAL A 348 27.01 16.49 -6.15
C VAL A 348 28.19 17.35 -6.58
N ASP A 349 28.15 17.92 -7.80
CA ASP A 349 29.14 18.83 -8.33
C ASP A 349 28.45 19.91 -9.18
N GLU A 350 28.31 21.12 -8.64
CA GLU A 350 27.68 22.24 -9.33
C GLU A 350 28.43 22.65 -10.60
N ALA A 351 29.79 22.59 -10.58
CA ALA A 351 30.61 23.01 -11.72
C ALA A 351 30.45 22.09 -12.93
N LYS A 352 30.13 20.82 -12.69
CA LYS A 352 29.89 19.79 -13.72
C LYS A 352 28.41 19.53 -13.98
N ASN A 353 27.51 20.18 -13.24
CA ASN A 353 26.09 19.88 -13.23
C ASN A 353 25.82 18.36 -13.00
N ASP A 354 26.62 17.74 -12.10
CA ASP A 354 26.49 16.33 -11.77
C ASP A 354 25.38 16.14 -10.74
N VAL A 355 24.26 15.57 -11.20
CA VAL A 355 23.09 15.27 -10.38
C VAL A 355 23.05 13.78 -10.04
N ARG A 356 22.88 13.48 -8.77
CA ARG A 356 22.66 12.15 -8.23
C ARG A 356 21.16 11.94 -8.00
N VAL A 357 20.58 10.97 -8.68
CA VAL A 357 19.24 10.48 -8.36
C VAL A 357 19.37 9.40 -7.30
N VAL A 358 18.58 9.48 -6.25
CA VAL A 358 18.62 8.56 -5.10
C VAL A 358 17.23 8.26 -4.57
N LEU A 359 17.02 7.03 -4.11
CA LEU A 359 15.88 6.64 -3.29
C LEU A 359 16.34 6.45 -1.83
N HIS A 360 15.98 7.37 -0.95
CA HIS A 360 16.23 7.31 0.49
C HIS A 360 15.23 6.37 1.19
N LEU A 361 15.15 5.12 0.74
CA LEU A 361 14.27 4.13 1.35
C LEU A 361 14.78 3.74 2.74
N HIS A 362 13.86 3.63 3.70
CA HIS A 362 14.19 3.07 5.02
C HIS A 362 14.80 1.66 4.84
N PRO A 363 15.84 1.28 5.57
CA PRO A 363 16.50 -0.02 5.42
C PRO A 363 15.53 -1.21 5.49
N ASP A 364 14.52 -1.16 6.36
CA ASP A 364 13.52 -2.23 6.51
C ASP A 364 12.75 -2.51 5.22
N VAL A 365 12.46 -1.48 4.43
CA VAL A 365 11.68 -1.62 3.19
C VAL A 365 12.52 -1.67 1.93
N ALA A 366 13.80 -1.29 1.97
CA ALA A 366 14.70 -1.31 0.81
C ALA A 366 14.71 -2.69 0.13
N PRO A 367 14.51 -2.79 -1.19
CA PRO A 367 14.41 -4.08 -1.89
C PRO A 367 15.72 -4.86 -1.91
N ILE A 368 16.84 -4.18 -2.01
CA ILE A 368 18.19 -4.71 -1.85
C ILE A 368 18.76 -4.10 -0.58
N LYS A 369 19.33 -4.93 0.28
CA LYS A 369 19.93 -4.48 1.56
C LYS A 369 21.40 -4.11 1.41
N VAL A 370 22.09 -4.87 0.58
CA VAL A 370 23.55 -4.77 0.39
C VAL A 370 23.89 -5.04 -1.06
N ALA A 371 24.72 -4.19 -1.67
CA ALA A 371 25.32 -4.46 -2.98
C ALA A 371 26.82 -4.77 -2.82
N VAL A 372 27.30 -5.86 -3.39
CA VAL A 372 28.71 -6.22 -3.39
C VAL A 372 29.35 -5.84 -4.72
N LEU A 373 30.30 -4.91 -4.66
CA LEU A 373 30.88 -4.26 -5.82
C LEU A 373 32.41 -4.47 -5.85
N PRO A 374 32.97 -5.24 -6.78
CA PRO A 374 34.42 -5.32 -6.93
C PRO A 374 34.99 -3.98 -7.42
N LEU A 375 36.05 -3.45 -6.84
CA LEU A 375 36.71 -2.23 -7.34
C LEU A 375 37.19 -2.38 -8.80
N SER A 376 37.60 -3.60 -9.17
CA SER A 376 38.06 -3.97 -10.52
C SER A 376 37.53 -5.35 -10.88
N LYS A 377 37.31 -5.63 -12.15
CA LYS A 377 36.94 -6.96 -12.67
C LYS A 377 37.90 -8.08 -12.25
N LYS A 378 39.16 -7.76 -11.94
CA LYS A 378 40.14 -8.72 -11.39
C LYS A 378 39.75 -9.27 -10.02
N LEU A 379 38.88 -8.58 -9.33
CA LEU A 379 38.35 -8.91 -7.99
C LEU A 379 36.96 -9.53 -8.04
N ALA A 380 36.47 -9.91 -9.23
CA ALA A 380 35.12 -10.46 -9.42
C ALA A 380 34.92 -11.74 -8.62
N GLU A 381 35.87 -12.67 -8.64
CA GLU A 381 35.76 -13.96 -7.93
C GLU A 381 35.59 -13.80 -6.41
N PRO A 382 36.47 -13.08 -5.67
CA PRO A 382 36.29 -12.87 -4.25
C PRO A 382 35.04 -12.03 -3.90
N ALA A 383 34.65 -11.10 -4.77
CA ALA A 383 33.42 -10.32 -4.55
C ALA A 383 32.16 -11.17 -4.75
N LEU A 384 32.12 -12.05 -5.75
CA LEU A 384 31.02 -13.01 -5.94
C LEU A 384 30.91 -13.97 -4.75
N ALA A 385 32.05 -14.53 -4.29
CA ALA A 385 32.06 -15.41 -3.12
C ALA A 385 31.52 -14.71 -1.84
N LEU A 386 31.86 -13.43 -1.68
CA LEU A 386 31.33 -12.63 -0.57
C LEU A 386 29.83 -12.36 -0.74
N CYS A 387 29.38 -12.03 -1.96
CA CYS A 387 27.97 -11.84 -2.25
C CYS A 387 27.16 -13.12 -1.98
N ASP A 388 27.63 -14.27 -2.42
CA ASP A 388 27.00 -15.57 -2.15
C ASP A 388 26.92 -15.88 -0.64
N GLU A 389 27.91 -15.48 0.13
CA GLU A 389 27.90 -15.65 1.59
C GLU A 389 26.92 -14.71 2.27
N LEU A 390 26.86 -13.44 1.85
CA LEU A 390 25.93 -12.45 2.41
C LEU A 390 24.48 -12.73 2.01
N SER A 391 24.24 -13.28 0.81
CA SER A 391 22.90 -13.59 0.32
C SER A 391 22.16 -14.67 1.11
N LYS A 392 22.85 -15.40 1.98
CA LYS A 392 22.22 -16.33 2.93
C LYS A 392 21.44 -15.62 4.05
N ASP A 393 21.80 -14.37 4.36
CA ASP A 393 21.21 -13.59 5.43
C ASP A 393 20.47 -12.33 4.94
N PHE A 394 20.89 -11.76 3.79
CA PHE A 394 20.41 -10.48 3.27
C PHE A 394 20.03 -10.61 1.81
N MET A 395 19.13 -9.73 1.36
CA MET A 395 18.89 -9.55 -0.06
C MET A 395 20.04 -8.73 -0.66
N CYS A 396 20.90 -9.42 -1.42
CA CYS A 396 22.10 -8.84 -2.01
C CYS A 396 21.96 -8.62 -3.52
N ASP A 397 22.67 -7.61 -4.04
CA ASP A 397 22.96 -7.43 -5.44
C ASP A 397 24.47 -7.49 -5.71
N TYR A 398 24.83 -7.78 -6.95
CA TYR A 398 26.22 -7.80 -7.41
C TYR A 398 26.33 -7.09 -8.75
N ASP A 399 27.25 -6.12 -8.86
CA ASP A 399 27.49 -5.42 -10.11
C ASP A 399 28.99 -5.18 -10.35
N ASP A 400 29.50 -5.65 -11.49
CA ASP A 400 30.88 -5.44 -11.96
C ASP A 400 30.97 -4.59 -13.24
N THR A 401 29.85 -4.01 -13.69
CA THR A 401 29.72 -3.34 -14.98
C THR A 401 30.07 -1.85 -14.90
N GLY A 402 31.02 -1.40 -15.70
CA GLY A 402 31.48 -0.01 -15.75
C GLY A 402 32.41 0.38 -14.58
N SER A 403 32.52 1.67 -14.28
CA SER A 403 33.32 2.15 -13.15
C SER A 403 32.58 2.01 -11.81
N ILE A 404 33.33 1.97 -10.71
CA ILE A 404 32.77 1.87 -9.36
C ILE A 404 31.80 3.01 -9.07
N GLY A 405 32.08 4.25 -9.48
CA GLY A 405 31.17 5.38 -9.31
C GLY A 405 29.82 5.18 -10.02
N LYS A 406 29.80 4.56 -11.23
CA LYS A 406 28.56 4.25 -11.94
C LYS A 406 27.77 3.15 -11.25
N ARG A 407 28.43 2.20 -10.59
CA ARG A 407 27.78 1.13 -9.81
C ARG A 407 27.10 1.73 -8.58
N TYR A 408 27.81 2.58 -7.82
CA TYR A 408 27.21 3.31 -6.70
C TYR A 408 25.95 4.08 -7.10
N ARG A 409 25.99 4.79 -8.28
CA ARG A 409 24.83 5.53 -8.79
C ARG A 409 23.63 4.63 -9.08
N ARG A 410 23.86 3.42 -9.62
CA ARG A 410 22.77 2.48 -9.86
C ARG A 410 22.13 1.96 -8.57
N GLU A 411 22.96 1.71 -7.56
CA GLU A 411 22.48 1.30 -6.23
C GLU A 411 21.75 2.45 -5.50
N ASP A 412 22.25 3.68 -5.63
CA ASP A 412 21.56 4.86 -5.10
C ASP A 412 20.16 5.01 -5.70
N GLU A 413 20.01 4.82 -7.03
CA GLU A 413 18.73 4.91 -7.75
C GLU A 413 17.73 3.82 -7.37
N ILE A 414 18.15 2.68 -6.85
CA ILE A 414 17.26 1.60 -6.38
C ILE A 414 17.09 1.57 -4.87
N GLY A 415 17.79 2.47 -4.16
CA GLY A 415 17.62 2.65 -2.74
C GLY A 415 18.38 1.65 -1.86
N THR A 416 19.45 1.03 -2.36
CA THR A 416 20.29 0.11 -1.59
C THR A 416 21.02 0.87 -0.47
N PRO A 417 20.80 0.56 0.83
CA PRO A 417 21.39 1.31 1.93
C PRO A 417 22.92 1.25 1.97
N TYR A 418 23.49 0.08 1.71
CA TYR A 418 24.93 -0.15 1.86
C TYR A 418 25.54 -0.82 0.62
N CYS A 419 26.66 -0.25 0.15
CA CYS A 419 27.50 -0.86 -0.90
C CYS A 419 28.81 -1.34 -0.29
N VAL A 420 29.09 -2.63 -0.41
CA VAL A 420 30.29 -3.29 0.05
C VAL A 420 31.28 -3.42 -1.10
N THR A 421 32.41 -2.74 -1.02
CA THR A 421 33.45 -2.77 -2.06
C THR A 421 34.61 -3.68 -1.67
N VAL A 422 34.86 -4.70 -2.51
CA VAL A 422 36.07 -5.54 -2.47
C VAL A 422 37.13 -4.86 -3.30
N ASP A 423 38.26 -4.52 -2.70
CA ASP A 423 39.38 -3.84 -3.31
C ASP A 423 40.68 -4.65 -3.27
N PHE A 424 41.79 -4.11 -3.80
CA PHE A 424 43.07 -4.80 -3.82
C PHE A 424 43.67 -4.98 -2.41
N GLN A 425 43.35 -4.11 -1.47
CA GLN A 425 43.79 -4.25 -0.09
C GLN A 425 43.07 -5.40 0.61
N THR A 426 41.79 -5.64 0.25
CA THR A 426 41.01 -6.77 0.75
C THR A 426 41.70 -8.11 0.53
N VAL A 427 42.20 -8.34 -0.69
CA VAL A 427 42.78 -9.63 -1.12
C VAL A 427 44.29 -9.68 -1.00
N GLY A 428 44.97 -8.51 -0.94
CA GLY A 428 46.40 -8.39 -0.96
C GLY A 428 47.02 -8.68 -2.35
N ASP A 429 48.33 -8.47 -2.45
CA ASP A 429 49.15 -8.82 -3.59
C ASP A 429 50.56 -9.27 -3.14
N ASP A 430 51.48 -9.52 -4.10
CA ASP A 430 52.87 -9.95 -3.80
C ASP A 430 53.64 -8.95 -2.94
N LYS A 431 53.21 -7.71 -2.81
CA LYS A 431 53.88 -6.62 -2.09
C LYS A 431 53.16 -6.21 -0.80
N THR A 432 51.85 -6.38 -0.79
CA THR A 432 50.99 -5.91 0.31
C THR A 432 50.13 -7.08 0.80
N PRO A 433 50.23 -7.48 2.07
CA PRO A 433 49.39 -8.55 2.62
C PRO A 433 47.93 -8.14 2.62
N ALA A 434 47.05 -9.14 2.45
CA ALA A 434 45.62 -8.94 2.57
C ALA A 434 45.24 -8.44 3.97
N ASP A 435 44.35 -7.44 4.07
CA ASP A 435 43.79 -7.02 5.36
C ASP A 435 42.48 -7.73 5.70
N ASN A 436 41.91 -8.49 4.74
CA ASN A 436 40.63 -9.20 4.87
C ASN A 436 39.48 -8.27 5.31
N ALA A 437 39.51 -7.01 4.91
CA ALA A 437 38.48 -6.03 5.18
C ALA A 437 37.88 -5.48 3.88
N VAL A 438 36.69 -4.97 3.95
CA VAL A 438 35.97 -4.35 2.82
C VAL A 438 35.59 -2.91 3.16
N THR A 439 35.39 -2.10 2.13
CA THR A 439 34.89 -0.74 2.31
C THR A 439 33.38 -0.74 2.16
N ILE A 440 32.66 -0.28 3.18
CA ILE A 440 31.21 -0.09 3.16
C ILE A 440 30.93 1.39 2.91
N ARG A 441 30.13 1.68 1.88
CA ARG A 441 29.62 3.01 1.59
C ARG A 441 28.16 3.10 2.01
N ASP A 442 27.87 4.08 2.84
CA ASP A 442 26.51 4.47 3.18
C ASP A 442 25.89 5.26 2.01
N ARG A 443 24.65 4.94 1.66
CA ARG A 443 23.90 5.59 0.55
C ARG A 443 23.63 7.05 0.87
N ASP A 444 23.19 7.36 2.08
CA ASP A 444 22.63 8.68 2.41
C ASP A 444 23.75 9.69 2.66
N THR A 445 24.78 9.32 3.40
CA THR A 445 25.90 10.21 3.73
C THR A 445 27.05 10.15 2.71
N MET A 446 27.10 9.09 1.87
CA MET A 446 28.22 8.73 1.00
C MET A 446 29.54 8.46 1.74
N GLU A 447 29.51 8.46 3.08
CA GLU A 447 30.67 8.12 3.90
C GLU A 447 31.07 6.65 3.72
N GLN A 448 32.35 6.40 3.93
CA GLN A 448 32.93 5.07 3.76
C GLN A 448 33.65 4.64 5.01
N VAL A 449 33.40 3.42 5.45
CA VAL A 449 34.07 2.80 6.60
C VAL A 449 34.74 1.49 6.18
N ARG A 450 35.87 1.16 6.80
CA ARG A 450 36.57 -0.10 6.58
C ARG A 450 36.17 -1.11 7.63
N VAL A 451 35.65 -2.28 7.25
CA VAL A 451 35.13 -3.32 8.15
C VAL A 451 35.75 -4.66 7.81
N PRO A 452 36.32 -5.41 8.79
CA PRO A 452 36.76 -6.76 8.55
C PRO A 452 35.65 -7.68 8.04
N ILE A 453 35.93 -8.56 7.10
CA ILE A 453 34.94 -9.50 6.55
C ILE A 453 34.34 -10.37 7.64
N ALA A 454 35.11 -10.73 8.66
CA ALA A 454 34.63 -11.52 9.80
C ALA A 454 33.54 -10.82 10.61
N ASP A 455 33.54 -9.49 10.66
CA ASP A 455 32.59 -8.67 11.43
C ASP A 455 31.44 -8.14 10.56
N LEU A 456 31.55 -8.29 9.25
CA LEU A 456 30.64 -7.64 8.28
C LEU A 456 29.16 -7.99 8.48
N LYS A 457 28.82 -9.25 8.71
CA LYS A 457 27.41 -9.65 8.95
C LYS A 457 26.85 -9.05 10.23
N THR A 458 27.65 -8.96 11.27
CA THR A 458 27.24 -8.32 12.54
C THR A 458 27.03 -6.83 12.32
N TRP A 459 27.98 -6.18 11.69
CA TRP A 459 27.88 -4.75 11.36
C TRP A 459 26.61 -4.44 10.54
N LEU A 460 26.35 -5.25 9.48
CA LEU A 460 25.16 -5.07 8.64
C LEU A 460 23.86 -5.25 9.43
N ARG A 461 23.77 -6.25 10.33
CA ARG A 461 22.58 -6.43 11.18
C ARG A 461 22.32 -5.26 12.12
N GLU A 462 23.39 -4.67 12.67
CA GLU A 462 23.28 -3.51 13.57
C GLU A 462 22.83 -2.22 12.85
N HIS A 463 23.08 -2.12 11.53
CA HIS A 463 22.80 -0.91 10.74
C HIS A 463 21.58 -1.04 9.81
N LEU A 464 21.12 -2.26 9.55
CA LEU A 464 19.92 -2.51 8.73
C LEU A 464 18.62 -2.62 9.55
N GLY A 465 18.73 -2.78 10.89
CA GLY A 465 17.56 -2.91 11.78
C GLY A 465 17.23 -4.37 12.13
#